data_9d8bf79b6e5d343445774e5a6b735454
#
_entry.id   9d8bf79b6e5d343445774e5a6b735454
#
_cell.length_a   1.000
_cell.length_b   1.000
_cell.length_c   1.000
_cell.angle_alpha   90.00
_cell.angle_beta   90.00
_cell.angle_gamma   90.00
#
_symmetry.space_group_name_H-M   'P 1'
#
loop_
_entity.id
_entity.type
_entity.pdbx_description
1 polymer ?
#
loop_
_entity_poly.entity_id
_entity_poly.type
_entity_poly.pdbx_seq_one_letter_code
_entity_poly.pdbx_strand_id
1 'polypeptide(L)'
;MLAGAFVIPTSRATHRVAAQIDSGVTVTIHATEFSFSVSPQTVPPGTLHFVFINDSQSYEHEVWIYPQDQPELAQMLALKEAGTDAAEDDYLQGIAGDAEDVAPGQTATFDAVLSPGLTYELGCFKNTDLDGQTMNHYDMGMHALLTVSDPGGQGQ
;
A
#
# COMPACT_ATOMS: atom_id res chain seq x y z
N MET A 1 -32.44 -53.75 22.09
CA MET A 1 -32.00 -52.35 22.15
C MET A 1 -30.89 -52.16 21.10
N LEU A 2 -31.21 -51.54 19.94
CA LEU A 2 -30.23 -51.21 18.93
C LEU A 2 -29.82 -49.76 19.14
N ALA A 3 -28.53 -49.52 19.42
CA ALA A 3 -27.94 -48.19 19.46
C ALA A 3 -27.52 -47.77 18.04
N GLY A 4 -28.23 -46.82 17.47
CA GLY A 4 -27.87 -46.20 16.19
C GLY A 4 -26.74 -45.21 16.37
N ALA A 5 -25.60 -45.43 15.70
CA ALA A 5 -24.51 -44.51 15.62
C ALA A 5 -24.83 -43.38 14.60
N PHE A 6 -24.92 -42.16 15.07
CA PHE A 6 -25.12 -40.96 14.26
C PHE A 6 -23.75 -40.51 13.75
N VAL A 7 -23.50 -40.66 12.43
CA VAL A 7 -22.28 -40.18 11.78
C VAL A 7 -22.52 -38.74 11.33
N ILE A 8 -21.83 -37.78 11.96
CA ILE A 8 -21.86 -36.37 11.52
C ILE A 8 -20.82 -36.22 10.39
N PRO A 9 -21.24 -35.79 9.19
CA PRO A 9 -20.25 -35.51 8.16
C PRO A 9 -19.50 -34.20 8.50
N THR A 10 -18.21 -34.33 8.79
CA THR A 10 -17.32 -33.17 8.89
C THR A 10 -17.07 -32.60 7.50
N SER A 11 -17.78 -31.52 7.17
CA SER A 11 -17.54 -30.73 5.97
C SER A 11 -16.17 -30.04 6.11
N ARG A 12 -15.16 -30.53 5.41
CA ARG A 12 -13.88 -29.81 5.25
C ARG A 12 -14.14 -28.62 4.32
N ALA A 13 -14.19 -27.43 4.90
CA ALA A 13 -14.10 -26.20 4.14
C ALA A 13 -12.72 -26.16 3.45
N THR A 14 -12.67 -26.43 2.16
CA THR A 14 -11.51 -26.19 1.34
C THR A 14 -11.38 -24.68 1.16
N HIS A 15 -10.50 -24.04 1.92
CA HIS A 15 -10.04 -22.70 1.59
C HIS A 15 -9.37 -22.78 0.19
N ARG A 16 -10.09 -22.39 -0.83
CA ARG A 16 -9.47 -22.05 -2.10
C ARG A 16 -8.66 -20.80 -1.84
N VAL A 17 -7.34 -20.96 -1.74
CA VAL A 17 -6.42 -19.84 -1.96
C VAL A 17 -6.70 -19.40 -3.39
N ALA A 18 -7.33 -18.23 -3.55
CA ALA A 18 -7.46 -17.62 -4.86
C ALA A 18 -6.06 -17.48 -5.41
N ALA A 19 -5.80 -18.07 -6.57
CA ALA A 19 -4.53 -17.90 -7.25
C ALA A 19 -4.32 -16.39 -7.42
N GLN A 20 -3.24 -15.85 -6.87
CA GLN A 20 -2.87 -14.46 -7.08
C GLN A 20 -2.64 -14.28 -8.57
N ILE A 21 -3.52 -13.51 -9.20
CA ILE A 21 -3.40 -13.22 -10.64
C ILE A 21 -2.32 -12.15 -10.75
N ASP A 22 -1.22 -12.49 -11.39
CA ASP A 22 -0.26 -11.50 -11.85
C ASP A 22 -0.96 -10.68 -12.95
N SER A 23 -1.18 -9.39 -12.68
CA SER A 23 -1.86 -8.51 -13.62
C SER A 23 -0.97 -8.12 -14.80
N GLY A 24 0.35 -8.33 -14.69
CA GLY A 24 1.35 -7.87 -15.66
C GLY A 24 1.42 -6.34 -15.79
N VAL A 25 0.73 -5.59 -14.91
CA VAL A 25 0.70 -4.13 -14.96
C VAL A 25 1.81 -3.54 -14.09
N THR A 26 2.55 -2.61 -14.67
CA THR A 26 3.53 -1.79 -13.94
C THR A 26 2.92 -0.43 -13.61
N VAL A 27 3.04 -0.02 -12.36
CA VAL A 27 2.68 1.32 -11.86
C VAL A 27 3.97 2.09 -11.60
N THR A 28 4.12 3.23 -12.25
CA THR A 28 5.28 4.11 -12.03
C THR A 28 4.88 5.26 -11.11
N ILE A 29 5.68 5.49 -10.09
CA ILE A 29 5.52 6.58 -9.12
C ILE A 29 6.75 7.46 -9.23
N HIS A 30 6.56 8.73 -9.60
CA HIS A 30 7.59 9.75 -9.57
C HIS A 30 7.42 10.60 -8.31
N ALA A 31 8.46 10.70 -7.51
CA ALA A 31 8.53 11.55 -6.33
C ALA A 31 9.39 12.77 -6.65
N THR A 32 8.81 13.96 -6.53
CA THR A 32 9.55 15.22 -6.55
C THR A 32 9.71 15.75 -5.12
N GLU A 33 9.99 17.03 -4.91
CA GLU A 33 10.29 17.56 -3.56
C GLU A 33 9.22 17.17 -2.52
N PHE A 34 7.93 17.42 -2.81
CA PHE A 34 6.83 17.05 -1.89
C PHE A 34 5.56 16.65 -2.64
N SER A 35 5.71 15.89 -3.73
CA SER A 35 4.55 15.39 -4.47
C SER A 35 4.82 14.06 -5.15
N PHE A 36 3.74 13.29 -5.35
CA PHE A 36 3.74 12.09 -6.17
C PHE A 36 2.98 12.30 -7.49
N SER A 37 3.54 11.74 -8.56
CA SER A 37 2.85 11.51 -9.83
C SER A 37 2.78 10.01 -10.08
N VAL A 38 1.56 9.47 -10.20
CA VAL A 38 1.29 8.02 -10.31
C VAL A 38 0.69 7.70 -11.66
N SER A 39 1.22 6.70 -12.37
CA SER A 39 0.71 6.28 -13.67
C SER A 39 0.83 4.75 -13.86
N PRO A 40 -0.28 4.08 -14.25
CA PRO A 40 -1.66 4.56 -14.32
C PRO A 40 -2.28 4.81 -12.93
N GLN A 41 -3.33 5.65 -12.86
CA GLN A 41 -4.06 5.93 -11.62
C GLN A 41 -5.23 4.96 -11.38
N THR A 42 -5.58 4.17 -12.38
CA THR A 42 -6.57 3.09 -12.27
C THR A 42 -5.95 1.81 -12.80
N VAL A 43 -6.02 0.76 -12.00
CA VAL A 43 -5.37 -0.53 -12.26
C VAL A 43 -6.32 -1.70 -12.06
N PRO A 44 -6.06 -2.87 -12.67
CA PRO A 44 -6.78 -4.10 -12.33
C PRO A 44 -6.38 -4.61 -10.95
N PRO A 45 -7.19 -5.47 -10.30
CA PRO A 45 -6.81 -6.15 -9.07
C PRO A 45 -5.75 -7.25 -9.33
N GLY A 46 -5.06 -7.64 -8.27
CA GLY A 46 -4.07 -8.70 -8.27
C GLY A 46 -2.67 -8.20 -7.93
N THR A 47 -1.65 -8.96 -8.32
CA THR A 47 -0.25 -8.56 -8.15
C THR A 47 0.11 -7.50 -9.19
N LEU A 48 0.62 -6.37 -8.73
CA LEU A 48 1.09 -5.25 -9.55
C LEU A 48 2.57 -5.02 -9.26
N HIS A 49 3.31 -4.66 -10.31
CA HIS A 49 4.71 -4.28 -10.19
C HIS A 49 4.83 -2.77 -10.07
N PHE A 50 5.51 -2.28 -9.04
CA PHE A 50 5.73 -0.86 -8.79
C PHE A 50 7.17 -0.45 -9.08
N VAL A 51 7.31 0.69 -9.73
CA VAL A 51 8.59 1.38 -9.96
C VAL A 51 8.51 2.74 -9.31
N PHE A 52 9.24 2.93 -8.21
CA PHE A 52 9.32 4.18 -7.47
C PHE A 52 10.60 4.91 -7.81
N ILE A 53 10.48 6.11 -8.38
CA ILE A 53 11.58 6.94 -8.87
C ILE A 53 11.63 8.21 -8.05
N ASN A 54 12.72 8.42 -7.33
CA ASN A 54 12.95 9.68 -6.62
C ASN A 54 13.65 10.68 -7.54
N ASP A 55 12.88 11.59 -8.12
CA ASP A 55 13.35 12.70 -8.99
C ASP A 55 13.77 13.94 -8.19
N SER A 56 13.63 13.93 -6.86
CA SER A 56 14.08 15.03 -6.01
C SER A 56 15.59 15.25 -6.12
N GLN A 57 16.01 16.49 -5.96
CA GLN A 57 17.42 16.85 -5.95
C GLN A 57 18.04 16.81 -4.56
N SER A 58 17.21 16.84 -3.52
CA SER A 58 17.67 17.12 -2.16
C SER A 58 17.14 16.16 -1.10
N TYR A 59 15.98 15.55 -1.33
CA TYR A 59 15.27 14.81 -0.27
C TYR A 59 15.20 13.33 -0.56
N GLU A 60 15.46 12.55 0.46
CA GLU A 60 15.12 11.13 0.50
C GLU A 60 13.62 10.98 0.66
N HIS A 61 13.03 10.03 -0.06
CA HIS A 61 11.61 9.76 -0.05
C HIS A 61 11.34 8.28 0.19
N GLU A 62 10.11 8.02 0.59
CA GLU A 62 9.53 6.68 0.71
C GLU A 62 8.14 6.67 0.09
N VAL A 63 7.61 5.50 -0.15
CA VAL A 63 6.20 5.30 -0.50
C VAL A 63 5.63 4.14 0.30
N TRP A 64 4.51 4.38 0.97
CA TRP A 64 3.69 3.39 1.65
C TRP A 64 2.35 3.30 0.95
N ILE A 65 1.89 2.09 0.63
CA ILE A 65 0.62 1.84 -0.06
C ILE A 65 -0.32 1.14 0.92
N TYR A 66 -1.45 1.77 1.21
CA TYR A 66 -2.45 1.26 2.16
C TYR A 66 -3.88 1.60 1.72
N PRO A 67 -4.91 0.82 2.15
CA PRO A 67 -6.31 1.14 1.85
C PRO A 67 -6.70 2.52 2.39
N GLN A 68 -7.31 3.36 1.57
CA GLN A 68 -7.72 4.72 1.93
C GLN A 68 -8.75 4.75 3.06
N ASP A 69 -9.53 3.70 3.24
CA ASP A 69 -10.54 3.57 4.30
C ASP A 69 -9.94 3.17 5.66
N GLN A 70 -8.61 3.09 5.76
CA GLN A 70 -7.86 2.81 6.99
C GLN A 70 -6.94 3.99 7.37
N PRO A 71 -7.50 5.16 7.72
CA PRO A 71 -6.70 6.37 8.00
C PRO A 71 -5.79 6.22 9.22
N GLU A 72 -6.05 5.26 10.11
CA GLU A 72 -5.18 4.91 11.24
C GLU A 72 -3.78 4.48 10.80
N LEU A 73 -3.65 3.84 9.63
CA LEU A 73 -2.35 3.43 9.09
C LEU A 73 -1.45 4.65 8.80
N ALA A 74 -2.02 5.71 8.21
CA ALA A 74 -1.29 6.96 7.99
C ALA A 74 -0.77 7.56 9.30
N GLN A 75 -1.59 7.53 10.37
CA GLN A 75 -1.19 8.02 11.68
C GLN A 75 -0.06 7.18 12.29
N MET A 76 -0.13 5.86 12.16
CA MET A 76 0.90 4.95 12.65
C MET A 76 2.24 5.14 11.91
N LEU A 77 2.21 5.32 10.60
CA LEU A 77 3.40 5.61 9.79
C LEU A 77 4.04 6.96 10.16
N ALA A 78 3.22 7.99 10.38
CA ALA A 78 3.73 9.28 10.87
C ALA A 78 4.36 9.18 12.26
N LEU A 79 3.81 8.36 13.16
CA LEU A 79 4.39 8.09 14.49
C LEU A 79 5.69 7.30 14.39
N LYS A 80 5.80 6.33 13.49
CA LYS A 80 7.04 5.59 13.20
C LYS A 80 8.16 6.58 12.82
N GLU A 81 7.89 7.46 11.87
CA GLU A 81 8.87 8.46 11.42
C GLU A 81 9.24 9.49 12.52
N ALA A 82 8.34 9.76 13.44
CA ALA A 82 8.63 10.59 14.62
C ALA A 82 9.44 9.87 15.69
N GLY A 83 9.81 8.61 15.48
CA GLY A 83 10.61 7.81 16.42
C GLY A 83 9.83 7.35 17.65
N THR A 84 8.51 7.35 17.60
CA THR A 84 7.68 6.74 18.64
C THR A 84 7.49 5.25 18.35
N ASP A 85 7.52 4.41 19.40
CA ASP A 85 7.34 2.96 19.33
C ASP A 85 5.89 2.60 18.90
N ALA A 86 5.54 2.89 17.65
CA ALA A 86 4.41 2.20 17.03
C ALA A 86 4.88 0.75 16.84
N ALA A 87 4.18 -0.22 17.44
CA ALA A 87 4.54 -1.62 17.29
C ALA A 87 4.53 -1.96 15.79
N GLU A 88 5.70 -2.29 15.26
CA GLU A 88 5.91 -2.53 13.82
C GLU A 88 4.91 -3.54 13.25
N ASP A 89 4.58 -4.57 14.01
CA ASP A 89 3.59 -5.59 13.65
C ASP A 89 2.16 -5.03 13.47
N ASP A 90 1.82 -3.89 14.09
CA ASP A 90 0.46 -3.35 14.07
C ASP A 90 0.15 -2.63 12.75
N TYR A 91 1.11 -1.96 12.12
CA TYR A 91 0.87 -1.27 10.85
C TYR A 91 1.21 -2.13 9.61
N LEU A 92 2.20 -3.02 9.70
CA LEU A 92 2.61 -3.84 8.55
C LEU A 92 1.48 -4.73 8.00
N GLN A 93 0.56 -5.19 8.85
CA GLN A 93 -0.57 -6.02 8.41
C GLN A 93 -1.54 -5.28 7.48
N GLY A 94 -1.60 -3.94 7.54
CA GLY A 94 -2.46 -3.11 6.70
C GLY A 94 -1.77 -2.57 5.46
N ILE A 95 -0.45 -2.68 5.37
CA ILE A 95 0.33 -2.16 4.24
C ILE A 95 0.29 -3.16 3.08
N ALA A 96 -0.05 -2.69 1.90
CA ALA A 96 -0.06 -3.50 0.68
C ALA A 96 1.33 -3.61 0.05
N GLY A 97 2.17 -2.59 0.21
CA GLY A 97 3.54 -2.55 -0.28
C GLY A 97 4.22 -1.23 0.06
N ASP A 98 5.54 -1.23 -0.01
CA ASP A 98 6.35 -0.06 0.34
C ASP A 98 7.70 -0.06 -0.38
N ALA A 99 8.33 1.13 -0.41
CA ALA A 99 9.74 1.34 -0.64
C ALA A 99 10.23 2.46 0.27
N GLU A 100 11.19 2.15 1.13
CA GLU A 100 11.72 3.08 2.11
C GLU A 100 13.10 3.61 1.71
N ASP A 101 13.48 4.77 2.24
CA ASP A 101 14.84 5.33 2.20
C ASP A 101 15.42 5.46 0.78
N VAL A 102 14.59 5.83 -0.20
CA VAL A 102 15.05 6.00 -1.58
C VAL A 102 15.72 7.37 -1.74
N ALA A 103 17.03 7.35 -1.93
CA ALA A 103 17.84 8.57 -2.05
C ALA A 103 17.54 9.36 -3.35
N PRO A 104 17.86 10.66 -3.42
CA PRO A 104 17.73 11.47 -4.63
C PRO A 104 18.33 10.82 -5.87
N GLY A 105 17.58 10.77 -6.95
CA GLY A 105 17.97 10.18 -8.23
C GLY A 105 17.97 8.65 -8.26
N GLN A 106 17.55 7.97 -7.20
CA GLN A 106 17.49 6.52 -7.13
C GLN A 106 16.09 5.99 -7.47
N THR A 107 16.05 4.72 -7.83
CA THR A 107 14.83 3.98 -8.16
C THR A 107 14.76 2.71 -7.31
N ALA A 108 13.58 2.44 -6.75
CA ALA A 108 13.25 1.18 -6.10
C ALA A 108 12.11 0.47 -6.84
N THR A 109 12.06 -0.86 -6.72
CA THR A 109 10.96 -1.66 -7.29
C THR A 109 10.45 -2.65 -6.25
N PHE A 110 9.14 -2.87 -6.26
CA PHE A 110 8.48 -3.84 -5.38
C PHE A 110 7.18 -4.33 -6.01
N ASP A 111 6.66 -5.43 -5.49
CA ASP A 111 5.36 -5.96 -5.89
C ASP A 111 4.35 -5.77 -4.75
N ALA A 112 3.10 -5.47 -5.11
CA ALA A 112 2.01 -5.38 -4.15
C ALA A 112 0.76 -6.09 -4.68
N VAL A 113 -0.01 -6.70 -3.77
CA VAL A 113 -1.28 -7.34 -4.10
C VAL A 113 -2.42 -6.41 -3.72
N LEU A 114 -3.14 -5.91 -4.72
CA LEU A 114 -4.24 -4.99 -4.50
C LEU A 114 -5.60 -5.67 -4.73
N SER A 115 -6.54 -5.38 -3.82
CA SER A 115 -7.89 -5.96 -3.83
C SER A 115 -8.83 -5.19 -4.75
N PRO A 116 -9.79 -5.88 -5.42
CA PRO A 116 -10.73 -5.25 -6.34
C PRO A 116 -11.65 -4.25 -5.63
N GLY A 117 -12.00 -3.17 -6.32
CA GLY A 117 -12.97 -2.17 -5.86
C GLY A 117 -12.48 -1.25 -4.74
N LEU A 118 -11.21 -1.35 -4.31
CA LEU A 118 -10.63 -0.47 -3.31
C LEU A 118 -9.88 0.71 -3.95
N THR A 119 -9.84 1.79 -3.20
CA THR A 119 -8.88 2.89 -3.45
C THR A 119 -7.79 2.78 -2.41
N TYR A 120 -6.56 2.87 -2.88
CA TYR A 120 -5.37 2.90 -2.03
C TYR A 120 -4.80 4.30 -1.99
N GLU A 121 -4.26 4.68 -0.86
CA GLU A 121 -3.47 5.87 -0.70
C GLU A 121 -1.98 5.52 -0.71
N LEU A 122 -1.21 6.35 -1.37
CA LEU A 122 0.24 6.33 -1.39
C LEU A 122 0.72 7.53 -0.60
N GLY A 123 1.55 7.34 0.43
CA GLY A 123 2.02 8.43 1.29
C GLY A 123 3.53 8.35 1.54
N CYS A 124 4.18 9.53 1.67
CA CYS A 124 5.53 9.67 2.16
C CYS A 124 5.49 10.34 3.53
N PHE A 125 5.93 9.64 4.58
CA PHE A 125 5.87 10.12 5.95
C PHE A 125 7.23 10.62 6.47
N LYS A 126 8.26 10.66 5.61
CA LYS A 126 9.57 11.22 5.95
C LYS A 126 9.44 12.62 6.54
N ASN A 127 10.32 12.90 7.49
CA ASN A 127 10.47 14.22 8.07
C ASN A 127 11.69 14.94 7.51
N THR A 128 11.59 16.24 7.29
CA THR A 128 12.72 17.08 6.93
C THR A 128 12.70 18.38 7.73
N ASP A 129 13.88 18.92 8.01
CA ASP A 129 14.00 20.21 8.67
C ASP A 129 14.10 21.32 7.63
N LEU A 130 13.11 22.21 7.65
CA LEU A 130 13.05 23.41 6.82
C LEU A 130 13.02 24.63 7.71
N ASP A 131 14.01 25.50 7.60
CA ASP A 131 14.11 26.76 8.38
C ASP A 131 13.99 26.55 9.91
N GLY A 132 14.49 25.43 10.42
CA GLY A 132 14.44 25.08 11.84
C GLY A 132 13.10 24.51 12.32
N GLN A 133 12.24 24.09 11.39
CA GLN A 133 11.01 23.38 11.69
C GLN A 133 11.03 21.99 11.04
N THR A 134 10.71 20.97 11.82
CA THR A 134 10.52 19.61 11.29
C THR A 134 9.18 19.54 10.59
N MET A 135 9.19 19.22 9.29
CA MET A 135 8.02 19.09 8.44
C MET A 135 7.88 17.65 7.97
N ASN A 136 6.68 17.10 8.09
CA ASN A 136 6.35 15.79 7.54
C ASN A 136 5.97 15.92 6.07
N HIS A 137 6.52 15.07 5.19
CA HIS A 137 6.27 15.17 3.74
C HIS A 137 4.81 14.92 3.39
N TYR A 138 4.12 14.03 4.09
CA TYR A 138 2.69 13.79 3.91
C TYR A 138 1.86 15.06 4.17
N ASP A 139 2.13 15.77 5.26
CA ASP A 139 1.46 17.02 5.63
C ASP A 139 1.75 18.14 4.62
N MET A 140 2.87 18.06 3.91
CA MET A 140 3.22 18.97 2.82
C MET A 140 2.53 18.63 1.50
N GLY A 141 1.70 17.59 1.46
CA GLY A 141 0.92 17.17 0.29
C GLY A 141 1.51 15.98 -0.47
N MET A 142 2.53 15.30 0.08
CA MET A 142 3.16 14.17 -0.59
C MET A 142 2.37 12.87 -0.41
N HIS A 143 1.21 12.84 -1.03
CA HIS A 143 0.33 11.67 -1.11
C HIS A 143 -0.44 11.63 -2.44
N ALA A 144 -0.91 10.47 -2.84
CA ALA A 144 -1.68 10.26 -4.06
C ALA A 144 -2.65 9.08 -3.91
N LEU A 145 -3.64 9.00 -4.80
CA LEU A 145 -4.62 7.91 -4.81
C LEU A 145 -4.39 6.99 -6.01
N LEU A 146 -4.62 5.70 -5.80
CA LEU A 146 -4.62 4.65 -6.80
C LEU A 146 -5.91 3.85 -6.68
N THR A 147 -6.72 3.84 -7.73
CA THR A 147 -8.01 3.12 -7.75
C THR A 147 -7.84 1.74 -8.37
N VAL A 148 -8.34 0.72 -7.70
CA VAL A 148 -8.39 -0.64 -8.24
C VAL A 148 -9.77 -0.89 -8.83
N SER A 149 -9.83 -1.25 -10.12
CA SER A 149 -11.09 -1.53 -10.79
C SER A 149 -11.80 -2.74 -10.17
N ASP A 150 -13.13 -2.69 -10.18
CA ASP A 150 -13.96 -3.85 -9.83
C ASP A 150 -14.36 -4.60 -11.12
N PRO A 151 -13.79 -5.76 -11.40
CA PRO A 151 -14.16 -6.53 -12.60
C PRO A 151 -15.60 -7.06 -12.56
N GLY A 152 -16.27 -7.02 -11.39
CA GLY A 152 -17.68 -7.38 -11.22
C GLY A 152 -18.68 -6.26 -11.52
N GLY A 153 -18.21 -5.01 -11.70
CA GLY A 153 -19.05 -3.82 -11.91
C GLY A 153 -19.52 -3.58 -13.37
N GLN A 154 -19.34 -4.52 -14.27
CA GLN A 154 -19.87 -4.45 -15.65
C GLN A 154 -21.30 -5.02 -15.69
N GLY A 155 -22.29 -4.15 -15.48
CA GLY A 155 -23.64 -4.44 -15.96
C GLY A 155 -24.76 -4.35 -14.94
N GLN A 156 -25.35 -3.20 -14.83
CA GLN A 156 -26.82 -3.02 -14.82
C GLN A 156 -27.18 -1.74 -15.54
#